data_44ac581a2c5b99925818d86adaece2c0
#
_entry.id   44ac581a2c5b99925818d86adaece2c0
#
_cell.length_a   1.000
_cell.length_b   1.000
_cell.length_c   1.000
_cell.angle_alpha   90.00
_cell.angle_beta   90.00
_cell.angle_gamma   90.00
#
_symmetry.space_group_name_H-M   'P 1'
#
loop_
_entity.id
_entity.type
_entity.pdbx_description
1 polymer ?
#
loop_
_entity_poly.entity_id
_entity_poly.type
_entity_poly.pdbx_seq_one_letter_code
_entity_poly.pdbx_strand_id
1 'polypeptide(L)'
;MGIAGVAWATFICQGISAVLAVIVVFLRLSKIKVLQRCPVFSFIILVKLLKIAIPSILQQSFISIGNIIIQSVINEFGAGTIAGYSAAVKLNNLVITSFTTLANGISNFTAQNLGAGKSERIRDGFKAGLKMVWIISIPLVLLYFFAGKQLLYLFLDNPTNTAIHTGIMFLCILSPFYFVVSTKLVADGILRGAGLMSRFMITT
;
A
#
# COMPACT_ATOMS: atom_id res chain seq x y z
N MET A 1 24.25 5.53 17.45
CA MET A 1 24.24 6.16 16.10
C MET A 1 22.97 6.97 15.78
N GLY A 2 22.11 7.31 16.67
CA GLY A 2 20.96 8.22 16.51
C GLY A 2 20.27 8.26 15.12
N ILE A 3 19.79 9.43 14.75
CA ILE A 3 19.08 9.68 13.47
C ILE A 3 19.95 9.36 12.24
N ALA A 4 21.26 9.69 12.30
CA ALA A 4 22.20 9.41 11.21
C ALA A 4 22.34 7.90 10.93
N GLY A 5 22.31 7.04 11.98
CA GLY A 5 22.37 5.59 11.80
C GLY A 5 21.15 5.03 11.07
N VAL A 6 19.96 5.54 11.35
CA VAL A 6 18.73 5.15 10.65
C VAL A 6 18.78 5.58 9.18
N ALA A 7 19.27 6.78 8.90
CA ALA A 7 19.42 7.28 7.52
C ALA A 7 20.39 6.41 6.72
N TRP A 8 21.56 6.08 7.29
CA TRP A 8 22.54 5.21 6.64
C TRP A 8 22.02 3.79 6.41
N ALA A 9 21.33 3.21 7.39
CA ALA A 9 20.73 1.89 7.24
C ALA A 9 19.71 1.87 6.10
N THR A 10 18.84 2.88 6.03
CA THR A 10 17.85 3.01 4.96
C THR A 10 18.54 3.17 3.59
N PHE A 11 19.55 4.02 3.50
CA PHE A 11 20.30 4.24 2.26
C PHE A 11 20.97 2.96 1.75
N ILE A 12 21.65 2.21 2.63
CA ILE A 12 22.32 0.96 2.28
C ILE A 12 21.30 -0.10 1.84
N CYS A 13 20.20 -0.29 2.59
CA CYS A 13 19.16 -1.25 2.23
C CYS A 13 18.50 -0.93 0.89
N GLN A 14 18.17 0.32 0.64
CA GLN A 14 17.60 0.76 -0.63
C GLN A 14 18.60 0.63 -1.79
N GLY A 15 19.87 0.95 -1.55
CA GLY A 15 20.94 0.79 -2.53
C GLY A 15 21.13 -0.67 -2.94
N ILE A 16 21.20 -1.59 -1.98
CA ILE A 16 21.32 -3.04 -2.25
C ILE A 16 20.07 -3.53 -3.01
N SER A 17 18.87 -3.15 -2.57
CA SER A 17 17.62 -3.52 -3.26
C SER A 17 17.59 -3.02 -4.71
N ALA A 18 18.02 -1.78 -4.95
CA ALA A 18 18.05 -1.21 -6.30
C ALA A 18 19.04 -1.97 -7.21
N VAL A 19 20.25 -2.25 -6.72
CA VAL A 19 21.27 -3.01 -7.47
C VAL A 19 20.76 -4.41 -7.80
N LEU A 20 20.19 -5.13 -6.83
CA LEU A 20 19.61 -6.46 -7.06
C LEU A 20 18.47 -6.43 -8.07
N ALA A 21 17.57 -5.44 -7.96
CA ALA A 21 16.47 -5.29 -8.92
C ALA A 21 16.98 -5.06 -10.33
N VAL A 22 17.98 -4.18 -10.52
CA VAL A 22 18.60 -3.91 -11.81
C VAL A 22 19.25 -5.17 -12.40
N ILE A 23 20.03 -5.91 -11.60
CA ILE A 23 20.65 -7.17 -12.02
C ILE A 23 19.59 -8.17 -12.48
N VAL A 24 18.53 -8.38 -11.69
CA VAL A 24 17.45 -9.31 -12.05
C VAL A 24 16.74 -8.90 -13.34
N VAL A 25 16.46 -7.60 -13.51
CA VAL A 25 15.85 -7.08 -14.74
C VAL A 25 16.75 -7.35 -15.95
N PHE A 26 18.03 -7.02 -15.86
CA PHE A 26 18.98 -7.28 -16.96
C PHE A 26 19.09 -8.77 -17.30
N LEU A 27 19.19 -9.65 -16.28
CA LEU A 27 19.23 -11.10 -16.49
C LEU A 27 17.93 -11.65 -17.11
N ARG A 28 16.79 -11.06 -16.79
CA ARG A 28 15.51 -11.46 -17.41
C ARG A 28 15.37 -10.94 -18.83
N LEU A 29 15.72 -9.69 -19.06
CA LEU A 29 15.66 -9.07 -20.39
C LEU A 29 16.64 -9.72 -21.38
N SER A 30 17.83 -10.11 -20.95
CA SER A 30 18.82 -10.78 -21.83
C SER A 30 18.35 -12.14 -22.35
N LYS A 31 17.38 -12.77 -21.67
CA LYS A 31 16.76 -14.04 -22.10
C LYS A 31 15.66 -13.85 -23.15
N ILE A 32 15.18 -12.62 -23.35
CA ILE A 32 14.13 -12.31 -24.32
C ILE A 32 14.79 -12.01 -25.67
N LYS A 33 14.60 -12.91 -26.63
CA LYS A 33 15.04 -12.69 -28.01
C LYS A 33 14.12 -11.66 -28.68
N VAL A 34 14.61 -10.45 -28.89
CA VAL A 34 13.88 -9.40 -29.60
C VAL A 34 14.16 -9.54 -31.08
N LEU A 35 13.15 -9.83 -31.90
CA LEU A 35 13.26 -9.97 -33.34
C LEU A 35 13.48 -8.63 -34.07
N GLN A 36 13.06 -7.52 -33.44
CA GLN A 36 13.25 -6.17 -34.01
C GLN A 36 13.87 -5.25 -32.98
N ARG A 37 14.78 -4.38 -33.39
CA ARG A 37 15.33 -3.32 -32.55
C ARG A 37 14.23 -2.29 -32.29
N CYS A 38 13.75 -2.22 -31.03
CA CYS A 38 12.82 -1.17 -30.64
C CYS A 38 13.54 0.18 -30.52
N PRO A 39 12.91 1.29 -30.92
CA PRO A 39 13.47 2.61 -30.70
C PRO A 39 13.63 2.85 -29.17
N VAL A 40 14.73 3.51 -28.80
CA VAL A 40 15.04 3.82 -27.40
C VAL A 40 13.96 4.71 -26.76
N PHE A 41 13.28 5.50 -27.58
CA PHE A 41 12.19 6.39 -27.13
C PHE A 41 11.00 6.28 -28.11
N SER A 42 9.80 6.13 -27.54
CA SER A 42 8.54 6.13 -28.29
C SER A 42 7.53 7.08 -27.62
N PHE A 43 7.17 8.14 -28.33
CA PHE A 43 6.18 9.12 -27.87
C PHE A 43 4.81 8.49 -27.61
N ILE A 44 4.42 7.49 -28.41
CA ILE A 44 3.17 6.75 -28.24
C ILE A 44 3.13 6.03 -26.89
N ILE A 45 4.24 5.38 -26.52
CA ILE A 45 4.36 4.69 -25.23
C ILE A 45 4.36 5.70 -24.09
N LEU A 46 5.07 6.82 -24.25
CA LEU A 46 5.07 7.90 -23.24
C LEU A 46 3.66 8.42 -22.96
N VAL A 47 2.87 8.71 -23.98
CA VAL A 47 1.48 9.17 -23.82
C VAL A 47 0.62 8.12 -23.11
N LYS A 48 0.80 6.83 -23.42
CA LYS A 48 0.11 5.75 -22.70
C LYS A 48 0.49 5.71 -21.22
N LEU A 49 1.77 5.86 -20.90
CA LEU A 49 2.26 5.92 -19.53
C LEU A 49 1.72 7.14 -18.77
N LEU A 50 1.71 8.32 -19.40
CA LEU A 50 1.17 9.54 -18.80
C LEU A 50 -0.33 9.43 -18.51
N LYS A 51 -1.10 8.81 -19.38
CA LYS A 51 -2.54 8.54 -19.12
C LYS A 51 -2.79 7.68 -17.89
N ILE A 52 -1.83 6.87 -17.49
CA ILE A 52 -1.90 6.05 -16.28
C ILE A 52 -1.30 6.80 -15.09
N ALA A 53 -0.17 7.48 -15.29
CA ALA A 53 0.58 8.13 -14.24
C ALA A 53 -0.14 9.36 -13.67
N ILE A 54 -0.69 10.24 -14.54
CA ILE A 54 -1.33 11.49 -14.10
C ILE A 54 -2.51 11.23 -13.14
N PRO A 55 -3.50 10.36 -13.45
CA PRO A 55 -4.57 10.05 -12.50
C PRO A 55 -4.05 9.47 -11.18
N SER A 56 -3.03 8.61 -11.24
CA SER A 56 -2.45 8.01 -10.04
C SER A 56 -1.74 9.04 -9.15
N ILE A 57 -1.04 10.01 -9.74
CA ILE A 57 -0.38 11.11 -9.03
C ILE A 57 -1.43 11.99 -8.34
N LEU A 58 -2.47 12.39 -9.07
CA LEU A 58 -3.55 13.22 -8.51
C LEU A 58 -4.22 12.52 -7.33
N GLN A 59 -4.56 11.24 -7.46
CA GLN A 59 -5.12 10.45 -6.38
C GLN A 59 -4.22 10.42 -5.14
N GLN A 60 -2.93 10.13 -5.31
CA GLN A 60 -1.98 10.10 -4.20
C GLN A 60 -1.81 11.48 -3.55
N SER A 61 -1.87 12.55 -4.34
CA SER A 61 -1.81 13.92 -3.84
C SER A 61 -3.02 14.26 -2.95
N PHE A 62 -4.24 13.87 -3.35
CA PHE A 62 -5.43 14.07 -2.52
C PHE A 62 -5.36 13.33 -1.20
N ILE A 63 -4.89 12.08 -1.20
CA ILE A 63 -4.68 11.30 0.03
C ILE A 63 -3.66 11.99 0.94
N SER A 64 -2.56 12.49 0.37
CA SER A 64 -1.51 13.18 1.13
C SER A 64 -2.01 14.50 1.74
N ILE A 65 -2.78 15.28 1.00
CA ILE A 65 -3.41 16.51 1.49
C ILE A 65 -4.38 16.18 2.64
N GLY A 66 -5.21 15.16 2.49
CA GLY A 66 -6.11 14.69 3.55
C GLY A 66 -5.36 14.33 4.82
N ASN A 67 -4.24 13.61 4.72
CA ASN A 67 -3.41 13.26 5.86
C ASN A 67 -2.79 14.49 6.55
N ILE A 68 -2.38 15.52 5.79
CA ILE A 68 -1.87 16.79 6.35
C ILE A 68 -2.96 17.51 7.14
N ILE A 69 -4.17 17.58 6.61
CA ILE A 69 -5.32 18.21 7.29
C ILE A 69 -5.63 17.48 8.60
N ILE A 70 -5.72 16.15 8.57
CA ILE A 70 -5.94 15.33 9.78
C ILE A 70 -4.83 15.58 10.81
N GLN A 71 -3.57 15.58 10.37
CA GLN A 71 -2.44 15.82 11.27
C GLN A 71 -2.49 17.22 11.89
N SER A 72 -2.91 18.24 11.13
CA SER A 72 -3.08 19.61 11.64
C SER A 72 -4.11 19.67 12.76
N VAL A 73 -5.27 19.05 12.55
CA VAL A 73 -6.34 18.98 13.56
C VAL A 73 -5.88 18.24 14.83
N ILE A 74 -5.17 17.11 14.66
CA ILE A 74 -4.70 16.32 15.81
C ILE A 74 -3.66 17.07 16.64
N ASN A 75 -2.87 17.94 16.04
CA ASN A 75 -1.89 18.75 16.75
C ASN A 75 -2.51 19.72 17.77
N GLU A 76 -3.79 20.05 17.64
CA GLU A 76 -4.51 20.90 18.59
C GLU A 76 -4.88 20.19 19.89
N PHE A 77 -4.88 18.85 19.91
CA PHE A 77 -5.31 18.04 21.05
C PHE A 77 -4.20 17.71 22.07
N GLY A 78 -3.00 18.23 21.88
CA GLY A 78 -1.88 18.10 22.80
C GLY A 78 -1.03 16.83 22.62
N ALA A 79 0.14 16.82 23.26
CA ALA A 79 1.21 15.84 23.03
C ALA A 79 0.80 14.38 23.26
N GLY A 80 -0.03 14.11 24.28
CA GLY A 80 -0.51 12.76 24.57
C GLY A 80 -1.35 12.17 23.42
N THR A 81 -2.28 12.97 22.90
CA THR A 81 -3.12 12.57 21.76
C THR A 81 -2.29 12.36 20.50
N ILE A 82 -1.34 13.25 20.21
CA ILE A 82 -0.42 13.12 19.07
C ILE A 82 0.38 11.83 19.16
N ALA A 83 0.93 11.50 20.32
CA ALA A 83 1.72 10.29 20.54
C ALA A 83 0.88 9.02 20.29
N GLY A 84 -0.33 8.95 20.89
CA GLY A 84 -1.24 7.82 20.72
C GLY A 84 -1.70 7.63 19.28
N TYR A 85 -2.08 8.71 18.60
CA TYR A 85 -2.45 8.70 17.19
C TYR A 85 -1.29 8.25 16.30
N SER A 86 -0.09 8.79 16.51
CA SER A 86 1.08 8.45 15.71
C SER A 86 1.48 6.98 15.83
N ALA A 87 1.38 6.41 17.03
CA ALA A 87 1.62 4.98 17.24
C ALA A 87 0.56 4.13 16.54
N ALA A 88 -0.72 4.50 16.66
CA ALA A 88 -1.82 3.80 16.03
C ALA A 88 -1.74 3.87 14.49
N VAL A 89 -1.36 5.01 13.93
CA VAL A 89 -1.12 5.18 12.48
C VAL A 89 0.02 4.29 11.98
N LYS A 90 1.10 4.13 12.76
CA LYS A 90 2.18 3.19 12.38
C LYS A 90 1.67 1.75 12.28
N LEU A 91 0.86 1.31 13.24
CA LEU A 91 0.21 -0.01 13.21
C LEU A 91 -0.75 -0.13 12.02
N ASN A 92 -1.59 0.88 11.78
CA ASN A 92 -2.49 0.93 10.63
C ASN A 92 -1.72 0.82 9.30
N ASN A 93 -0.60 1.53 9.17
CA ASN A 93 0.22 1.49 7.96
C ASN A 93 0.81 0.10 7.67
N LEU A 94 1.15 -0.69 8.68
CA LEU A 94 1.59 -2.08 8.51
C LEU A 94 0.48 -2.92 7.86
N VAL A 95 -0.77 -2.77 8.32
CA VAL A 95 -1.93 -3.49 7.77
C VAL A 95 -2.23 -3.04 6.35
N ILE A 96 -2.31 -1.73 6.12
CA ILE A 96 -2.58 -1.17 4.79
C ILE A 96 -1.50 -1.57 3.79
N THR A 97 -0.22 -1.57 4.19
CA THR A 97 0.90 -2.02 3.33
C THR A 97 0.75 -3.50 2.96
N SER A 98 0.32 -4.35 3.88
CA SER A 98 0.05 -5.76 3.60
C SER A 98 -1.06 -5.94 2.56
N PHE A 99 -2.17 -5.21 2.70
CA PHE A 99 -3.27 -5.25 1.72
C PHE A 99 -2.88 -4.67 0.36
N THR A 100 -2.12 -3.57 0.33
CA THR A 100 -1.66 -2.97 -0.93
C THR A 100 -0.67 -3.88 -1.67
N THR A 101 0.16 -4.62 -0.94
CA THR A 101 1.08 -5.60 -1.53
C THR A 101 0.30 -6.74 -2.20
N LEU A 102 -0.73 -7.26 -1.55
CA LEU A 102 -1.64 -8.26 -2.15
C LEU A 102 -2.36 -7.69 -3.38
N ALA A 103 -2.88 -6.47 -3.28
CA ALA A 103 -3.53 -5.79 -4.41
C ALA A 103 -2.58 -5.61 -5.61
N ASN A 104 -1.31 -5.30 -5.37
CA ASN A 104 -0.29 -5.23 -6.41
C ASN A 104 -0.03 -6.60 -7.06
N GLY A 105 -0.02 -7.68 -6.27
CA GLY A 105 0.05 -9.05 -6.79
C GLY A 105 -1.12 -9.39 -7.70
N ILE A 106 -2.34 -9.02 -7.30
CA ILE A 106 -3.57 -9.21 -8.10
C ILE A 106 -3.55 -8.35 -9.36
N SER A 107 -3.01 -7.12 -9.29
CA SER A 107 -2.83 -6.26 -10.45
C SER A 107 -1.92 -6.90 -11.50
N ASN A 108 -0.78 -7.43 -11.09
CA ASN A 108 0.14 -8.13 -11.96
C ASN A 108 -0.48 -9.41 -12.56
N PHE A 109 -1.20 -10.18 -11.74
CA PHE A 109 -1.94 -11.37 -12.19
C PHE A 109 -3.00 -11.02 -13.24
N THR A 110 -3.74 -9.93 -13.01
CA THR A 110 -4.76 -9.44 -13.94
C THR A 110 -4.16 -9.02 -15.26
N ALA A 111 -3.09 -8.22 -15.24
CA ALA A 111 -2.40 -7.76 -16.44
C ALA A 111 -1.86 -8.92 -17.28
N GLN A 112 -1.26 -9.93 -16.64
CA GLN A 112 -0.74 -11.12 -17.34
C GLN A 112 -1.86 -11.97 -17.96
N ASN A 113 -2.95 -12.21 -17.25
CA ASN A 113 -4.06 -13.02 -17.77
C ASN A 113 -4.86 -12.27 -18.83
N LEU A 114 -5.00 -10.96 -18.72
CA LEU A 114 -5.61 -10.14 -19.76
C LEU A 114 -4.77 -10.14 -21.03
N GLY A 115 -3.45 -9.98 -20.91
CA GLY A 115 -2.52 -10.07 -22.06
C GLY A 115 -2.48 -11.46 -22.73
N ALA A 116 -2.78 -12.52 -21.96
CA ALA A 116 -2.89 -13.89 -22.46
C ALA A 116 -4.30 -14.24 -23.00
N GLY A 117 -5.28 -13.30 -23.00
CA GLY A 117 -6.64 -13.52 -23.44
C GLY A 117 -7.48 -14.42 -22.51
N LYS A 118 -7.02 -14.64 -21.26
CA LYS A 118 -7.66 -15.56 -20.29
C LYS A 118 -8.47 -14.78 -19.24
N SER A 119 -9.51 -14.08 -19.67
CA SER A 119 -10.32 -13.21 -18.80
C SER A 119 -11.08 -13.96 -17.71
N GLU A 120 -11.46 -15.21 -17.94
CA GLU A 120 -12.14 -16.04 -16.90
C GLU A 120 -11.28 -16.21 -15.65
N ARG A 121 -9.97 -16.38 -15.83
CA ARG A 121 -9.03 -16.49 -14.69
C ARG A 121 -8.96 -15.25 -13.84
N ILE A 122 -9.28 -14.09 -14.39
CA ILE A 122 -9.30 -12.82 -13.63
C ILE A 122 -10.43 -12.87 -12.59
N ARG A 123 -11.58 -13.42 -12.96
CA ARG A 123 -12.70 -13.59 -12.02
C ARG A 123 -12.35 -14.52 -10.86
N ASP A 124 -11.66 -15.61 -11.15
CA ASP A 124 -11.22 -16.55 -10.11
C ASP A 124 -10.12 -15.94 -9.25
N GLY A 125 -9.20 -15.19 -9.86
CA GLY A 125 -8.19 -14.41 -9.17
C GLY A 125 -8.78 -13.36 -8.21
N PHE A 126 -9.87 -12.70 -8.60
CA PHE A 126 -10.61 -11.78 -7.72
C PHE A 126 -11.16 -12.49 -6.48
N LYS A 127 -11.87 -13.61 -6.70
CA LYS A 127 -12.42 -14.41 -5.59
C LYS A 127 -11.32 -14.93 -4.66
N ALA A 128 -10.22 -15.40 -5.23
CA ALA A 128 -9.06 -15.85 -4.45
C ALA A 128 -8.43 -14.71 -3.66
N GLY A 129 -8.26 -13.55 -4.29
CA GLY A 129 -7.75 -12.34 -3.65
C GLY A 129 -8.62 -11.87 -2.49
N LEU A 130 -9.96 -11.85 -2.66
CA LEU A 130 -10.90 -11.53 -1.57
C LEU A 130 -10.76 -12.50 -0.39
N LYS A 131 -10.70 -13.79 -0.66
CA LYS A 131 -10.50 -14.81 0.38
C LYS A 131 -9.18 -14.57 1.13
N MET A 132 -8.09 -14.31 0.42
CA MET A 132 -6.78 -14.06 1.03
C MET A 132 -6.78 -12.83 1.93
N VAL A 133 -7.33 -11.69 1.47
CA VAL A 133 -7.35 -10.48 2.30
C VAL A 133 -8.28 -10.64 3.51
N TRP A 134 -9.37 -11.38 3.39
CA TRP A 134 -10.27 -11.63 4.53
C TRP A 134 -9.64 -12.57 5.56
N ILE A 135 -8.94 -13.62 5.12
CA ILE A 135 -8.19 -14.51 6.01
C ILE A 135 -7.12 -13.73 6.81
N ILE A 136 -6.53 -12.70 6.21
CA ILE A 136 -5.56 -11.83 6.91
C ILE A 136 -6.28 -10.78 7.77
N SER A 137 -7.40 -10.24 7.31
CA SER A 137 -8.13 -9.19 8.03
C SER A 137 -8.73 -9.68 9.34
N ILE A 138 -9.29 -10.91 9.37
CA ILE A 138 -9.92 -11.46 10.58
C ILE A 138 -8.97 -11.50 11.78
N PRO A 139 -7.78 -12.16 11.71
CA PRO A 139 -6.87 -12.18 12.84
C PRO A 139 -6.33 -10.79 13.20
N LEU A 140 -6.14 -9.88 12.23
CA LEU A 140 -5.70 -8.52 12.50
C LEU A 140 -6.75 -7.70 13.26
N VAL A 141 -8.02 -7.81 12.88
CA VAL A 141 -9.12 -7.17 13.60
C VAL A 141 -9.18 -7.69 15.04
N LEU A 142 -9.15 -9.01 15.22
CA LEU A 142 -9.14 -9.62 16.56
C LEU A 142 -7.92 -9.18 17.38
N LEU A 143 -6.75 -9.13 16.77
CA LEU A 143 -5.52 -8.67 17.41
C LEU A 143 -5.64 -7.22 17.90
N TYR A 144 -6.27 -6.33 17.12
CA TYR A 144 -6.43 -4.94 17.50
C TYR A 144 -7.48 -4.75 18.60
N PHE A 145 -8.53 -5.57 18.62
CA PHE A 145 -9.52 -5.55 19.70
C PHE A 145 -8.95 -6.10 21.01
N PHE A 146 -8.26 -7.24 20.98
CA PHE A 146 -7.83 -7.92 22.20
C PHE A 146 -6.43 -7.52 22.67
N ALA A 147 -5.53 -7.21 21.76
CA ALA A 147 -4.13 -6.91 22.05
C ALA A 147 -3.70 -5.49 21.63
N GLY A 148 -4.64 -4.61 21.27
CA GLY A 148 -4.34 -3.25 20.82
C GLY A 148 -3.52 -2.45 21.83
N LYS A 149 -3.82 -2.61 23.13
CA LYS A 149 -3.06 -1.98 24.22
C LYS A 149 -1.59 -2.43 24.22
N GLN A 150 -1.35 -3.73 24.15
CA GLN A 150 -0.01 -4.33 24.15
C GLN A 150 0.79 -3.90 22.91
N LEU A 151 0.13 -3.83 21.76
CA LEU A 151 0.75 -3.38 20.52
C LEU A 151 1.18 -1.90 20.60
N LEU A 152 0.40 -1.04 21.25
CA LEU A 152 0.77 0.36 21.43
C LEU A 152 1.98 0.52 22.34
N TYR A 153 2.13 -0.31 23.37
CA TYR A 153 3.31 -0.31 24.23
C TYR A 153 4.61 -0.66 23.52
N LEU A 154 4.56 -1.35 22.37
CA LEU A 154 5.76 -1.62 21.55
C LEU A 154 6.28 -0.34 20.84
N PHE A 155 5.42 0.66 20.70
CA PHE A 155 5.76 1.90 19.98
C PHE A 155 5.86 3.13 20.90
N LEU A 156 5.46 3.01 22.14
CA LEU A 156 5.41 4.11 23.10
C LEU A 156 6.20 3.75 24.36
N ASP A 157 7.27 4.48 24.63
CA ASP A 157 8.00 4.40 25.88
C ASP A 157 7.27 5.24 26.94
N ASN A 158 6.83 4.61 28.05
CA ASN A 158 6.11 5.26 29.15
C ASN A 158 4.90 6.13 28.70
N PRO A 159 3.93 5.52 27.98
CA PRO A 159 2.81 6.29 27.44
C PRO A 159 1.90 6.85 28.54
N THR A 160 1.42 8.06 28.31
CA THR A 160 0.35 8.65 29.15
C THR A 160 -0.96 7.88 28.92
N ASN A 161 -1.85 7.90 29.93
CA ASN A 161 -3.17 7.28 29.79
C ASN A 161 -3.95 7.84 28.60
N THR A 162 -3.80 9.13 28.31
CA THR A 162 -4.40 9.79 27.15
C THR A 162 -3.88 9.20 25.83
N ALA A 163 -2.58 8.95 25.71
CA ALA A 163 -1.98 8.36 24.52
C ALA A 163 -2.51 6.94 24.25
N ILE A 164 -2.56 6.11 25.29
CA ILE A 164 -3.10 4.75 25.16
C ILE A 164 -4.57 4.77 24.77
N HIS A 165 -5.39 5.58 25.46
CA HIS A 165 -6.82 5.69 25.19
C HIS A 165 -7.08 6.12 23.75
N THR A 166 -6.40 7.17 23.28
CA THR A 166 -6.51 7.66 21.88
C THR A 166 -6.11 6.60 20.88
N GLY A 167 -4.98 5.92 21.11
CA GLY A 167 -4.49 4.87 20.22
C GLY A 167 -5.44 3.68 20.13
N ILE A 168 -5.96 3.18 21.25
CA ILE A 168 -6.93 2.08 21.30
C ILE A 168 -8.23 2.48 20.58
N MET A 169 -8.75 3.67 20.89
CA MET A 169 -9.98 4.17 20.27
C MET A 169 -9.85 4.21 18.76
N PHE A 170 -8.73 4.73 18.25
CA PHE A 170 -8.44 4.78 16.83
C PHE A 170 -8.39 3.38 16.18
N LEU A 171 -7.68 2.43 16.80
CA LEU A 171 -7.57 1.06 16.29
C LEU A 171 -8.91 0.32 16.32
N CYS A 172 -9.69 0.47 17.40
CA CYS A 172 -11.00 -0.17 17.51
C CYS A 172 -12.02 0.39 16.52
N ILE A 173 -12.00 1.70 16.26
CA ILE A 173 -12.89 2.32 15.27
C ILE A 173 -12.52 1.90 13.85
N LEU A 174 -11.23 1.84 13.52
CA LEU A 174 -10.76 1.50 12.17
C LEU A 174 -10.85 0.00 11.85
N SER A 175 -10.68 -0.86 12.83
CA SER A 175 -10.55 -2.30 12.58
C SER A 175 -11.73 -2.94 11.82
N PRO A 176 -13.01 -2.61 12.06
CA PRO A 176 -14.12 -3.16 11.26
C PRO A 176 -14.06 -2.73 9.79
N PHE A 177 -13.54 -1.53 9.53
CA PHE A 177 -13.44 -0.99 8.18
C PHE A 177 -12.37 -1.68 7.34
N TYR A 178 -11.46 -2.46 7.95
CA TYR A 178 -10.46 -3.21 7.18
C TYR A 178 -11.08 -4.21 6.19
N PHE A 179 -12.25 -4.75 6.47
CA PHE A 179 -12.96 -5.59 5.50
C PHE A 179 -13.38 -4.82 4.24
N VAL A 180 -13.86 -3.59 4.44
CA VAL A 180 -14.27 -2.72 3.33
C VAL A 180 -13.05 -2.24 2.56
N VAL A 181 -12.04 -1.74 3.27
CA VAL A 181 -10.80 -1.22 2.68
C VAL A 181 -10.04 -2.31 1.93
N SER A 182 -9.91 -3.51 2.49
CA SER A 182 -9.22 -4.62 1.84
C SER A 182 -9.94 -5.08 0.57
N THR A 183 -11.28 -5.16 0.61
CA THR A 183 -12.11 -5.48 -0.56
C THR A 183 -11.93 -4.43 -1.66
N LYS A 184 -11.95 -3.14 -1.29
CA LYS A 184 -11.69 -2.03 -2.20
C LYS A 184 -10.31 -2.14 -2.83
N LEU A 185 -9.26 -2.39 -2.05
CA LEU A 185 -7.89 -2.49 -2.56
C LEU A 185 -7.71 -3.66 -3.54
N VAL A 186 -8.39 -4.78 -3.32
CA VAL A 186 -8.40 -5.91 -4.28
C VAL A 186 -9.07 -5.50 -5.59
N ALA A 187 -10.22 -4.82 -5.53
CA ALA A 187 -10.91 -4.33 -6.73
C ALA A 187 -10.04 -3.29 -7.48
N ASP A 188 -9.40 -2.38 -6.76
CA ASP A 188 -8.44 -1.41 -7.29
C ASP A 188 -7.26 -2.09 -8.00
N GLY A 189 -6.76 -3.21 -7.45
CA GLY A 189 -5.73 -4.02 -8.06
C GLY A 189 -6.14 -4.53 -9.45
N ILE A 190 -7.38 -5.01 -9.60
CA ILE A 190 -7.90 -5.46 -10.90
C ILE A 190 -8.06 -4.31 -11.88
N LEU A 191 -8.62 -3.18 -11.46
CA LEU A 191 -8.79 -2.00 -12.31
C LEU A 191 -7.44 -1.50 -12.84
N ARG A 192 -6.43 -1.43 -11.96
CA ARG A 192 -5.06 -1.07 -12.36
C ARG A 192 -4.45 -2.09 -13.32
N GLY A 193 -4.58 -3.39 -13.03
CA GLY A 193 -4.08 -4.47 -13.88
C GLY A 193 -4.74 -4.52 -15.24
N ALA A 194 -6.01 -4.12 -15.33
CA ALA A 194 -6.76 -4.01 -16.58
C ALA A 194 -6.48 -2.69 -17.35
N GLY A 195 -5.69 -1.76 -16.79
CA GLY A 195 -5.40 -0.47 -17.41
C GLY A 195 -6.56 0.54 -17.34
N LEU A 196 -7.59 0.26 -16.53
CA LEU A 196 -8.81 1.10 -16.40
C LEU A 196 -8.61 2.21 -15.35
N MET A 197 -7.55 3.02 -15.51
CA MET A 197 -7.15 4.04 -14.54
C MET A 197 -8.19 5.13 -14.29
N SER A 198 -8.95 5.53 -15.31
CA SER A 198 -10.00 6.54 -15.14
C SER A 198 -11.12 6.04 -14.21
N ARG A 199 -11.50 4.76 -14.32
CA ARG A 199 -12.50 4.15 -13.43
C ARG A 199 -11.94 3.98 -12.02
N PHE A 200 -10.68 3.59 -11.89
CA PHE A 200 -9.98 3.50 -10.62
C PHE A 200 -9.98 4.84 -9.86
N MET A 201 -9.73 5.96 -10.55
CA MET A 201 -9.73 7.28 -9.94
C MET A 201 -11.12 7.71 -9.41
N ILE A 202 -12.20 7.29 -10.08
CA ILE A 202 -13.57 7.61 -9.65
C ILE A 202 -13.98 6.82 -8.40
N THR A 203 -13.43 5.62 -8.22
CA THR A 203 -13.76 4.73 -7.09
C THR A 203 -12.93 5.01 -5.84
N THR A 204 -11.96 5.90 -5.92
CA THR A 204 -11.05 6.23 -4.81
C THR A 204 -11.30 7.61 -4.25
#